data_c4e0e6d4c8bd73bfc502f97c1242b845
#
_entry.id   c4e0e6d4c8bd73bfc502f97c1242b845
#
_cell.length_a   1.000
_cell.length_b   1.000
_cell.length_c   1.000
_cell.angle_alpha   90.00
_cell.angle_beta   90.00
_cell.angle_gamma   90.00
#
_symmetry.space_group_name_H-M   'P 1'
#
loop_
_entity.id
_entity.type
_entity.pdbx_description
1 polymer ?
#
loop_
_entity_poly.entity_id
_entity_poly.type
_entity_poly.pdbx_seq_one_letter_code
_entity_poly.pdbx_strand_id
1 'polypeptide(L)'
;MSGRRHLSWLVILPEADPSAGAGLWAATAGWDTQGVTEEPQPDADVAGEPVPTPRPAKPRLLQDGRDMFWSLAPLVLGCILLAGLVGMCSFQPGGTNKGTIPSYDAAAALRADAQTLGFPIRLPQLPAGWQPNSGGRGGIQNGRTDPSTGQRLNAATSIVGYLSPTGMYMSLTQSNADEEKLVGSIHSDAYPTGAVDLAGTHWVVYQGAGHGADQSGGADAEPVWTTRLASPAGATQVAITGAGSTDQFRTLATATQSQPPLPASR
;
A
#
# COMPACT_ATOMS: atom_id res chain seq x y z
N MET A 1 26.85 -54.87 -10.08
CA MET A 1 27.92 -54.06 -10.69
C MET A 1 27.24 -52.87 -11.33
N SER A 2 27.17 -51.85 -10.70
CA SER A 2 28.14 -50.78 -10.42
C SER A 2 27.94 -49.58 -11.36
N GLY A 3 27.83 -48.42 -10.82
CA GLY A 3 28.13 -47.19 -11.52
C GLY A 3 27.27 -45.97 -11.14
N ARG A 4 27.28 -45.53 -9.89
CA ARG A 4 26.83 -44.16 -9.56
C ARG A 4 27.91 -43.18 -9.99
N ARG A 5 27.59 -42.27 -10.94
CA ARG A 5 28.40 -41.10 -11.23
C ARG A 5 27.83 -39.90 -10.52
N HIS A 6 28.51 -39.44 -9.48
CA HIS A 6 28.32 -38.14 -8.88
C HIS A 6 28.88 -37.09 -9.86
N LEU A 7 28.02 -36.21 -10.38
CA LEU A 7 28.42 -34.98 -11.04
C LEU A 7 28.28 -33.84 -10.03
N SER A 8 29.43 -33.49 -9.45
CA SER A 8 29.57 -32.25 -8.67
C SER A 8 29.63 -31.07 -9.62
N TRP A 9 28.64 -30.21 -9.58
CA TRP A 9 28.69 -28.91 -10.24
C TRP A 9 29.37 -27.92 -9.29
N LEU A 10 30.59 -27.63 -9.58
CA LEU A 10 31.37 -26.56 -8.95
C LEU A 10 30.88 -25.24 -9.54
N VAL A 11 30.11 -24.45 -8.76
CA VAL A 11 29.72 -23.08 -9.09
C VAL A 11 30.92 -22.19 -8.76
N ILE A 12 31.63 -21.72 -9.78
CA ILE A 12 32.65 -20.69 -9.67
C ILE A 12 31.93 -19.36 -9.60
N LEU A 13 31.92 -18.72 -8.43
CA LEU A 13 31.52 -17.34 -8.25
C LEU A 13 32.65 -16.43 -8.74
N PRO A 14 32.40 -15.40 -9.56
CA PRO A 14 33.41 -14.40 -9.87
C PRO A 14 33.65 -13.52 -8.64
N GLU A 15 34.91 -13.41 -8.29
CA GLU A 15 35.48 -12.55 -7.27
C GLU A 15 35.24 -11.08 -7.67
N ALA A 16 34.55 -10.30 -6.84
CA ALA A 16 34.29 -8.89 -7.09
C ALA A 16 35.55 -8.09 -6.76
N ASP A 17 36.11 -7.43 -7.77
CA ASP A 17 37.22 -6.49 -7.68
C ASP A 17 36.79 -5.21 -6.93
N PRO A 18 37.39 -4.84 -5.79
CA PRO A 18 36.98 -3.65 -5.01
C PRO A 18 37.59 -2.33 -5.52
N SER A 19 38.19 -2.28 -6.72
CA SER A 19 38.92 -1.10 -7.21
C SER A 19 38.24 -0.25 -8.29
N ALA A 20 36.99 -0.54 -8.66
CA ALA A 20 36.26 0.22 -9.69
C ALA A 20 35.07 0.97 -9.07
N GLY A 21 35.30 2.16 -8.53
CA GLY A 21 34.17 3.00 -8.06
C GLY A 21 34.52 4.29 -7.31
N ALA A 22 35.75 4.73 -7.37
CA ALA A 22 36.12 6.04 -6.85
C ALA A 22 36.49 6.99 -8.00
N GLY A 23 35.50 7.66 -8.56
CA GLY A 23 35.75 8.67 -9.59
C GLY A 23 34.49 9.11 -10.28
N LEU A 24 33.81 10.14 -9.73
CA LEU A 24 32.99 11.09 -10.51
C LEU A 24 32.06 11.94 -9.63
N TRP A 25 32.59 12.56 -8.54
CA TRP A 25 31.92 13.74 -7.94
C TRP A 25 32.97 14.68 -7.31
N ALA A 26 33.90 15.17 -8.12
CA ALA A 26 34.77 16.27 -7.74
C ALA A 26 34.94 17.18 -8.95
N ALA A 27 33.99 18.04 -9.17
CA ALA A 27 34.18 19.21 -10.02
C ALA A 27 33.36 20.36 -9.45
N THR A 28 34.12 21.44 -9.15
CA THR A 28 33.74 22.82 -9.04
C THR A 28 33.21 23.33 -7.70
N ALA A 29 34.17 23.70 -6.85
CA ALA A 29 34.13 24.97 -6.13
C ALA A 29 35.60 25.36 -5.79
N GLY A 30 36.30 25.91 -6.76
CA GLY A 30 37.56 26.58 -6.53
C GLY A 30 37.27 27.91 -5.81
N TRP A 31 37.69 28.02 -4.58
CA TRP A 31 37.84 29.26 -3.86
C TRP A 31 39.33 29.58 -3.86
N ASP A 32 39.75 30.49 -4.73
CA ASP A 32 41.08 31.07 -4.72
C ASP A 32 41.29 31.85 -3.42
N THR A 33 42.06 31.30 -2.51
CA THR A 33 42.68 32.02 -1.42
C THR A 33 44.06 32.51 -1.92
N GLN A 34 44.07 33.63 -2.62
CA GLN A 34 45.34 34.38 -2.78
C GLN A 34 45.49 35.25 -1.55
N GLY A 35 46.43 34.85 -0.72
CA GLY A 35 46.98 35.66 0.34
C GLY A 35 47.75 36.84 -0.26
N VAL A 36 47.32 38.03 0.06
CA VAL A 36 48.14 39.23 -0.06
C VAL A 36 48.40 39.72 1.34
N THR A 37 49.58 39.38 1.81
CA THR A 37 50.24 40.02 2.94
C THR A 37 50.87 41.30 2.35
N GLU A 38 50.24 42.43 2.53
CA GLU A 38 50.85 43.70 2.33
C GLU A 38 50.59 44.57 3.56
N GLU A 39 51.65 44.76 4.32
CA GLU A 39 51.75 45.62 5.49
C GLU A 39 51.73 47.07 5.00
N PRO A 40 50.77 47.96 5.36
CA PRO A 40 50.83 49.36 5.02
C PRO A 40 51.64 50.11 6.05
N GLN A 41 52.69 50.78 5.53
CA GLN A 41 53.43 51.79 6.22
C GLN A 41 52.50 52.96 6.68
N PRO A 42 52.80 53.57 7.84
CA PRO A 42 52.02 54.69 8.33
C PRO A 42 52.42 55.99 7.62
N ASP A 43 51.59 56.47 6.74
CA ASP A 43 51.69 57.90 6.26
C ASP A 43 50.72 58.73 7.07
N ALA A 44 51.34 59.89 7.47
CA ALA A 44 50.78 60.88 8.35
C ALA A 44 49.68 61.75 7.70
N ASP A 45 48.82 62.26 8.58
CA ASP A 45 47.99 63.42 8.43
C ASP A 45 46.99 63.52 7.28
N VAL A 46 45.79 63.03 7.49
CA VAL A 46 44.58 63.62 6.96
C VAL A 46 43.54 63.75 8.08
N ALA A 47 43.20 65.03 8.34
CA ALA A 47 42.23 65.47 9.34
C ALA A 47 40.91 64.69 9.18
N GLY A 48 40.45 64.04 10.30
CA GLY A 48 39.35 63.12 10.33
C GLY A 48 37.97 63.68 10.00
N GLU A 49 37.31 63.07 9.04
CA GLU A 49 35.86 63.02 9.07
C GLU A 49 35.41 61.94 10.11
N PRO A 50 34.38 62.23 10.90
CA PRO A 50 33.92 61.29 11.92
C PRO A 50 33.39 60.03 11.26
N VAL A 51 34.10 58.93 11.48
CA VAL A 51 33.64 57.55 11.06
C VAL A 51 32.29 57.33 11.68
N PRO A 52 31.22 57.06 10.88
CA PRO A 52 29.91 56.75 11.44
C PRO A 52 29.99 55.47 12.28
N THR A 53 29.71 55.58 13.57
CA THR A 53 29.63 54.43 14.47
C THR A 53 28.65 53.38 13.92
N PRO A 54 29.06 52.13 13.78
CA PRO A 54 28.16 51.06 13.35
C PRO A 54 26.99 50.96 14.32
N ARG A 55 25.75 51.10 13.82
CA ARG A 55 24.58 50.87 14.64
C ARG A 55 24.60 49.42 15.13
N PRO A 56 24.30 49.15 16.41
CA PRO A 56 24.26 47.80 16.93
C PRO A 56 23.28 46.96 16.11
N ALA A 57 23.77 45.87 15.55
CA ALA A 57 22.96 44.92 14.80
C ALA A 57 21.86 44.39 15.72
N LYS A 58 20.59 44.53 15.33
CA LYS A 58 19.46 43.99 16.05
C LYS A 58 19.61 42.48 16.17
N PRO A 59 19.28 41.88 17.33
CA PRO A 59 19.39 40.44 17.51
C PRO A 59 18.58 39.72 16.42
N ARG A 60 19.22 38.81 15.67
CA ARG A 60 18.64 38.06 14.53
C ARG A 60 17.42 37.22 14.91
N LEU A 61 17.28 36.87 16.18
CA LEU A 61 16.15 36.06 16.70
C LEU A 61 14.77 36.75 16.66
N LEU A 62 14.72 38.10 16.54
CA LEU A 62 13.44 38.84 16.49
C LEU A 62 13.09 39.31 15.06
N GLN A 63 13.99 39.15 14.10
CA GLN A 63 13.80 39.62 12.73
C GLN A 63 13.17 38.55 11.83
N ASP A 64 13.37 37.25 12.12
CA ASP A 64 12.97 36.14 11.25
C ASP A 64 11.48 35.77 11.33
N GLY A 65 10.82 35.98 12.48
CA GLY A 65 9.41 35.54 12.63
C GLY A 65 8.42 36.40 11.84
N ARG A 66 8.69 37.69 11.67
CA ARG A 66 7.76 38.60 10.99
C ARG A 66 7.94 38.54 9.48
N ASP A 67 9.16 38.42 9.00
CA ASP A 67 9.45 38.28 7.57
C ASP A 67 9.04 36.92 7.05
N MET A 68 9.20 35.88 7.86
CA MET A 68 8.71 34.52 7.57
C MET A 68 7.18 34.46 7.52
N PHE A 69 6.48 35.17 8.39
CA PHE A 69 5.02 35.29 8.35
C PHE A 69 4.54 35.98 7.07
N TRP A 70 5.16 37.10 6.67
CA TRP A 70 4.77 37.83 5.46
C TRP A 70 5.12 37.09 4.17
N SER A 71 6.13 36.23 4.17
CA SER A 71 6.44 35.36 3.02
C SER A 71 5.50 34.15 2.91
N LEU A 72 5.04 33.61 4.04
CA LEU A 72 4.12 32.45 4.07
C LEU A 72 2.65 32.85 3.88
N ALA A 73 2.25 34.03 4.33
CA ALA A 73 0.87 34.50 4.27
C ALA A 73 0.26 34.47 2.85
N PRO A 74 0.92 34.97 1.79
CA PRO A 74 0.37 34.92 0.44
C PRO A 74 0.31 33.50 -0.11
N LEU A 75 1.24 32.62 0.28
CA LEU A 75 1.22 31.20 -0.12
C LEU A 75 0.04 30.47 0.49
N VAL A 76 -0.18 30.65 1.79
CA VAL A 76 -1.32 30.05 2.52
C VAL A 76 -2.64 30.56 1.96
N LEU A 77 -2.74 31.88 1.70
CA LEU A 77 -3.92 32.48 1.10
C LEU A 77 -4.18 31.91 -0.31
N GLY A 78 -3.14 31.77 -1.12
CA GLY A 78 -3.21 31.14 -2.44
C GLY A 78 -3.68 29.69 -2.38
N CYS A 79 -3.17 28.90 -1.44
CA CYS A 79 -3.61 27.52 -1.23
C CYS A 79 -5.07 27.44 -0.80
N ILE A 80 -5.53 28.33 0.10
CA ILE A 80 -6.94 28.38 0.54
C ILE A 80 -7.86 28.75 -0.63
N LEU A 81 -7.46 29.75 -1.44
CA LEU A 81 -8.23 30.14 -2.62
C LEU A 81 -8.30 29.02 -3.66
N LEU A 82 -7.18 28.35 -3.94
CA LEU A 82 -7.14 27.21 -4.85
C LEU A 82 -7.97 26.04 -4.34
N ALA A 83 -7.83 25.71 -3.05
CA ALA A 83 -8.62 24.63 -2.43
C ALA A 83 -10.13 24.94 -2.45
N GLY A 84 -10.50 26.21 -2.25
CA GLY A 84 -11.89 26.66 -2.38
C GLY A 84 -12.44 26.59 -3.80
N LEU A 85 -11.64 26.98 -4.81
CA LEU A 85 -12.01 26.94 -6.22
C LEU A 85 -12.15 25.51 -6.76
N VAL A 86 -11.29 24.58 -6.28
CA VAL A 86 -11.34 23.18 -6.71
C VAL A 86 -12.41 22.39 -5.94
N GLY A 87 -13.10 23.00 -4.96
CA GLY A 87 -14.15 22.34 -4.17
C GLY A 87 -13.64 21.20 -3.27
N MET A 88 -12.31 21.11 -3.03
CA MET A 88 -11.71 20.05 -2.21
C MET A 88 -11.82 20.28 -0.70
N CYS A 89 -12.24 21.48 -0.28
CA CYS A 89 -12.47 21.77 1.14
C CYS A 89 -13.97 21.78 1.44
N SER A 90 -14.56 20.62 1.64
CA SER A 90 -15.78 20.51 2.45
C SER A 90 -15.38 20.56 3.93
N PHE A 91 -14.91 21.75 4.39
CA PHE A 91 -14.72 22.00 5.81
C PHE A 91 -16.12 22.17 6.42
N GLN A 92 -16.64 21.10 7.04
CA GLN A 92 -17.83 21.17 7.88
C GLN A 92 -17.42 21.40 9.33
N PRO A 93 -17.48 22.63 9.85
CA PRO A 93 -17.24 22.94 11.25
C PRO A 93 -18.47 22.63 12.10
N GLY A 94 -18.87 21.41 12.12
CA GLY A 94 -20.04 20.98 12.89
C GLY A 94 -19.96 19.51 13.09
N GLY A 95 -19.50 19.09 14.29
CA GLY A 95 -19.58 17.76 14.89
C GLY A 95 -19.43 16.60 13.90
N THR A 96 -18.87 15.51 14.36
CA THR A 96 -18.89 14.22 13.64
C THR A 96 -20.36 13.91 13.25
N ASN A 97 -20.81 14.43 12.11
CA ASN A 97 -21.94 13.84 11.42
C ASN A 97 -21.54 12.38 11.30
N LYS A 98 -22.34 11.48 11.84
CA LYS A 98 -22.28 10.07 11.48
C LYS A 98 -22.41 10.06 9.97
N GLY A 99 -21.25 10.13 9.28
CA GLY A 99 -21.18 10.23 7.84
C GLY A 99 -22.01 9.09 7.31
N THR A 100 -22.88 9.39 6.36
CA THR A 100 -23.61 8.34 5.63
C THR A 100 -22.53 7.42 5.09
N ILE A 101 -22.46 6.19 5.61
CA ILE A 101 -21.48 5.20 5.17
C ILE A 101 -21.69 5.07 3.67
N PRO A 102 -20.67 5.28 2.82
CA PRO A 102 -20.83 5.12 1.38
C PRO A 102 -21.37 3.73 1.10
N SER A 103 -22.54 3.64 0.48
CA SER A 103 -23.12 2.37 0.08
C SER A 103 -22.57 2.00 -1.30
N TYR A 104 -22.05 0.77 -1.42
CA TYR A 104 -21.58 0.23 -2.68
C TYR A 104 -22.58 -0.80 -3.20
N ASP A 105 -22.98 -0.71 -4.48
CA ASP A 105 -23.85 -1.71 -5.10
C ASP A 105 -23.05 -2.95 -5.49
N ALA A 106 -22.74 -3.78 -4.47
CA ALA A 106 -22.04 -5.04 -4.66
C ALA A 106 -22.78 -6.00 -5.60
N ALA A 107 -24.12 -5.97 -5.61
CA ALA A 107 -24.88 -6.88 -6.43
C ALA A 107 -24.75 -6.55 -7.92
N ALA A 108 -24.83 -5.27 -8.29
CA ALA A 108 -24.61 -4.84 -9.67
C ALA A 108 -23.16 -5.08 -10.10
N ALA A 109 -22.19 -4.76 -9.24
CA ALA A 109 -20.79 -4.94 -9.53
C ALA A 109 -20.41 -6.42 -9.75
N LEU A 110 -20.78 -7.30 -8.83
CA LEU A 110 -20.49 -8.74 -8.95
C LEU A 110 -21.18 -9.38 -10.16
N ARG A 111 -22.39 -8.93 -10.54
CA ARG A 111 -23.04 -9.38 -11.79
C ARG A 111 -22.26 -8.95 -13.03
N ALA A 112 -21.77 -7.71 -13.06
CA ALA A 112 -20.93 -7.22 -14.13
C ALA A 112 -19.58 -7.96 -14.19
N ASP A 113 -19.01 -8.31 -13.04
CA ASP A 113 -17.78 -9.11 -12.93
C ASP A 113 -17.99 -10.53 -13.45
N ALA A 114 -19.10 -11.18 -13.10
CA ALA A 114 -19.44 -12.51 -13.59
C ALA A 114 -19.54 -12.58 -15.14
N GLN A 115 -19.90 -11.46 -15.76
CA GLN A 115 -20.01 -11.36 -17.21
C GLN A 115 -18.67 -11.09 -17.91
N THR A 116 -17.69 -10.53 -17.19
CA THR A 116 -16.47 -10.00 -17.82
C THR A 116 -15.18 -10.70 -17.41
N LEU A 117 -15.09 -11.27 -16.20
CA LEU A 117 -13.81 -11.78 -15.67
C LEU A 117 -13.47 -13.24 -16.04
N GLY A 118 -14.42 -13.96 -16.62
CA GLY A 118 -14.19 -15.31 -17.16
C GLY A 118 -13.95 -16.42 -16.12
N PHE A 119 -14.39 -16.20 -14.87
CA PHE A 119 -14.42 -17.21 -13.82
C PHE A 119 -15.67 -17.08 -12.97
N PRO A 120 -16.10 -18.15 -12.25
CA PRO A 120 -17.33 -18.12 -11.46
C PRO A 120 -17.27 -17.10 -10.33
N ILE A 121 -18.20 -16.17 -10.30
CA ILE A 121 -18.36 -15.14 -9.25
C ILE A 121 -19.59 -15.48 -8.42
N ARG A 122 -19.50 -15.30 -7.11
CA ARG A 122 -20.60 -15.53 -6.16
C ARG A 122 -20.99 -14.23 -5.47
N LEU A 123 -22.28 -14.03 -5.27
CA LEU A 123 -22.84 -12.90 -4.51
C LEU A 123 -23.26 -13.42 -3.11
N PRO A 124 -22.53 -13.09 -2.04
CA PRO A 124 -22.89 -13.55 -0.70
C PRO A 124 -24.22 -12.97 -0.25
N GLN A 125 -25.05 -13.80 0.38
CA GLN A 125 -26.28 -13.38 1.05
C GLN A 125 -25.99 -13.19 2.53
N LEU A 126 -25.71 -11.95 2.91
CA LEU A 126 -25.32 -11.61 4.26
C LEU A 126 -26.53 -11.29 5.14
N PRO A 127 -26.49 -11.59 6.44
CA PRO A 127 -27.54 -11.23 7.38
C PRO A 127 -27.72 -9.71 7.50
N ALA A 128 -28.83 -9.30 8.14
CA ALA A 128 -29.10 -7.89 8.41
C ALA A 128 -27.94 -7.24 9.22
N GLY A 129 -27.65 -5.99 8.91
CA GLY A 129 -26.59 -5.20 9.54
C GLY A 129 -25.25 -5.24 8.81
N TRP A 130 -25.06 -6.15 7.85
CA TRP A 130 -23.90 -6.10 6.94
C TRP A 130 -24.17 -5.13 5.81
N GLN A 131 -23.18 -4.29 5.47
CA GLN A 131 -23.30 -3.30 4.41
C GLN A 131 -22.12 -3.38 3.44
N PRO A 132 -22.36 -3.53 2.12
CA PRO A 132 -21.30 -3.32 1.14
C PRO A 132 -20.85 -1.87 1.19
N ASN A 133 -19.54 -1.67 1.28
CA ASN A 133 -18.95 -0.34 1.48
C ASN A 133 -18.05 0.09 0.32
N SER A 134 -17.39 -0.87 -0.31
CA SER A 134 -16.41 -0.61 -1.37
C SER A 134 -16.32 -1.80 -2.32
N GLY A 135 -15.71 -1.60 -3.46
CA GLY A 135 -15.41 -2.69 -4.38
C GLY A 135 -14.53 -2.26 -5.53
N GLY A 136 -13.98 -3.23 -6.22
CA GLY A 136 -13.10 -2.99 -7.35
C GLY A 136 -12.67 -4.28 -8.03
N ARG A 137 -11.93 -4.11 -9.13
CA ARG A 137 -11.29 -5.18 -9.89
C ARG A 137 -9.78 -5.02 -9.79
N GLY A 138 -9.07 -6.13 -9.83
CA GLY A 138 -7.62 -6.14 -9.83
C GLY A 138 -7.06 -7.22 -10.74
N GLY A 139 -5.74 -7.28 -10.78
CA GLY A 139 -4.99 -8.30 -11.51
C GLY A 139 -3.79 -8.77 -10.71
N ILE A 140 -3.48 -10.05 -10.78
CA ILE A 140 -2.31 -10.67 -10.17
C ILE A 140 -1.40 -11.13 -11.31
N GLN A 141 -0.18 -10.55 -11.39
CA GLN A 141 0.80 -10.96 -12.39
C GLN A 141 1.28 -12.38 -12.08
N ASN A 142 1.31 -13.23 -13.12
CA ASN A 142 1.67 -14.64 -12.96
C ASN A 142 0.87 -15.34 -11.85
N GLY A 143 -0.40 -14.95 -11.67
CA GLY A 143 -1.27 -15.44 -10.60
C GLY A 143 -1.78 -16.85 -10.79
N ARG A 144 -1.59 -17.45 -11.98
CA ARG A 144 -2.00 -18.83 -12.28
C ARG A 144 -1.08 -19.46 -13.30
N THR A 145 -1.07 -20.79 -13.33
CA THR A 145 -0.34 -21.57 -14.32
C THR A 145 -1.33 -22.32 -15.20
N ASP A 146 -1.14 -22.29 -16.52
CA ASP A 146 -1.90 -23.10 -17.46
C ASP A 146 -1.50 -24.58 -17.26
N PRO A 147 -2.44 -25.46 -16.90
CA PRO A 147 -2.11 -26.85 -16.62
C PRO A 147 -1.67 -27.64 -17.86
N SER A 148 -2.01 -27.18 -19.06
CA SER A 148 -1.67 -27.86 -20.31
C SER A 148 -0.31 -27.47 -20.86
N THR A 149 0.08 -26.20 -20.69
CA THR A 149 1.30 -25.64 -21.27
C THR A 149 2.38 -25.32 -20.24
N GLY A 150 2.04 -25.28 -18.93
CA GLY A 150 2.93 -24.82 -17.86
C GLY A 150 3.21 -23.32 -17.90
N GLN A 151 2.51 -22.57 -18.75
CA GLN A 151 2.73 -21.14 -18.94
C GLN A 151 2.13 -20.35 -17.77
N ARG A 152 2.85 -19.34 -17.33
CA ARG A 152 2.35 -18.40 -16.29
C ARG A 152 1.41 -17.38 -16.91
N LEU A 153 0.20 -17.30 -16.37
CA LEU A 153 -0.86 -16.41 -16.84
C LEU A 153 -1.22 -15.39 -15.75
N ASN A 154 -1.65 -14.21 -16.19
CA ASN A 154 -2.23 -13.24 -15.25
C ASN A 154 -3.60 -13.74 -14.78
N ALA A 155 -3.88 -13.47 -13.52
CA ALA A 155 -5.18 -13.73 -12.92
C ALA A 155 -5.93 -12.42 -12.71
N ALA A 156 -7.26 -12.49 -12.75
CA ALA A 156 -8.14 -11.37 -12.43
C ALA A 156 -8.72 -11.54 -11.03
N THR A 157 -9.05 -10.42 -10.39
CA THR A 157 -9.71 -10.39 -9.08
C THR A 157 -10.94 -9.50 -9.11
N SER A 158 -11.98 -9.92 -8.38
CA SER A 158 -13.14 -9.12 -7.99
C SER A 158 -13.11 -8.96 -6.48
N ILE A 159 -13.15 -7.74 -5.99
CA ILE A 159 -13.01 -7.40 -4.57
C ILE A 159 -14.23 -6.63 -4.12
N VAL A 160 -14.82 -7.04 -3.00
CA VAL A 160 -15.90 -6.29 -2.34
C VAL A 160 -15.61 -6.18 -0.85
N GLY A 161 -15.61 -4.95 -0.36
CA GLY A 161 -15.51 -4.65 1.06
C GLY A 161 -16.88 -4.55 1.71
N TYR A 162 -17.01 -5.13 2.87
CA TYR A 162 -18.20 -5.12 3.70
C TYR A 162 -17.91 -4.54 5.07
N LEU A 163 -18.86 -3.79 5.61
CA LEU A 163 -18.88 -3.44 7.02
C LEU A 163 -19.80 -4.42 7.76
N SER A 164 -19.28 -5.03 8.80
CA SER A 164 -20.04 -5.91 9.69
C SER A 164 -21.00 -5.09 10.56
N PRO A 165 -21.97 -5.73 11.25
CA PRO A 165 -22.87 -5.04 12.18
C PRO A 165 -22.16 -4.29 13.32
N THR A 166 -20.91 -4.67 13.63
CA THR A 166 -20.07 -4.00 14.62
C THR A 166 -19.19 -2.90 14.05
N GLY A 167 -19.32 -2.62 12.75
CA GLY A 167 -18.51 -1.60 12.04
C GLY A 167 -17.13 -2.07 11.60
N MET A 168 -16.81 -3.36 11.76
CA MET A 168 -15.52 -3.91 11.32
C MET A 168 -15.50 -4.12 9.82
N TYR A 169 -14.43 -3.67 9.17
CA TYR A 169 -14.23 -3.86 7.74
C TYR A 169 -13.75 -5.27 7.45
N MET A 170 -14.35 -5.89 6.43
CA MET A 170 -13.98 -7.19 5.90
C MET A 170 -13.98 -7.16 4.38
N SER A 171 -12.98 -7.73 3.76
CA SER A 171 -12.83 -7.80 2.30
C SER A 171 -13.04 -9.23 1.81
N LEU A 172 -13.88 -9.39 0.82
CA LEU A 172 -14.07 -10.62 0.05
C LEU A 172 -13.41 -10.46 -1.31
N THR A 173 -12.38 -11.25 -1.59
CA THR A 173 -11.71 -11.32 -2.88
C THR A 173 -12.02 -12.63 -3.56
N GLN A 174 -12.48 -12.56 -4.80
CA GLN A 174 -12.72 -13.73 -5.66
C GLN A 174 -11.79 -13.65 -6.87
N SER A 175 -11.12 -14.76 -7.22
CA SER A 175 -10.09 -14.76 -8.26
C SER A 175 -9.99 -16.11 -8.98
N ASN A 176 -9.47 -16.09 -10.20
CA ASN A 176 -8.98 -17.28 -10.87
C ASN A 176 -7.48 -17.55 -10.62
N ALA A 177 -6.89 -16.87 -9.64
CA ALA A 177 -5.53 -17.12 -9.20
C ALA A 177 -5.38 -18.46 -8.48
N ASP A 178 -4.13 -18.94 -8.41
CA ASP A 178 -3.75 -20.02 -7.50
C ASP A 178 -3.73 -19.47 -6.06
N GLU A 179 -3.97 -20.35 -5.07
CA GLU A 179 -4.10 -19.98 -3.66
C GLU A 179 -2.91 -19.15 -3.16
N GLU A 180 -1.69 -19.65 -3.35
CA GLU A 180 -0.46 -18.99 -2.94
C GLU A 180 -0.33 -17.58 -3.52
N LYS A 181 -0.69 -17.41 -4.80
CA LYS A 181 -0.62 -16.13 -5.47
C LYS A 181 -1.69 -15.15 -5.01
N LEU A 182 -2.90 -15.66 -4.74
CA LEU A 182 -3.96 -14.83 -4.19
C LEU A 182 -3.61 -14.35 -2.78
N VAL A 183 -3.21 -15.26 -1.89
CA VAL A 183 -2.82 -14.92 -0.52
C VAL A 183 -1.62 -13.99 -0.51
N GLY A 184 -0.58 -14.30 -1.29
CA GLY A 184 0.61 -13.45 -1.40
C GLY A 184 0.36 -12.07 -2.00
N SER A 185 -0.74 -11.88 -2.75
CA SER A 185 -1.16 -10.55 -3.22
C SER A 185 -1.85 -9.71 -2.14
N ILE A 186 -2.37 -10.34 -1.09
CA ILE A 186 -3.00 -9.68 0.07
C ILE A 186 -1.92 -9.40 1.12
N HIS A 187 -1.17 -10.43 1.53
CA HIS A 187 -0.05 -10.36 2.45
C HIS A 187 1.13 -11.17 1.90
N SER A 188 2.20 -10.52 1.51
CA SER A 188 3.34 -11.13 0.80
C SER A 188 4.06 -12.22 1.58
N ASP A 189 3.99 -12.16 2.88
CA ASP A 189 4.67 -13.02 3.86
C ASP A 189 3.70 -13.84 4.71
N ALA A 190 2.44 -13.99 4.26
CA ALA A 190 1.47 -14.81 4.95
C ALA A 190 1.84 -16.30 4.90
N TYR A 191 1.65 -16.97 6.01
CA TYR A 191 1.89 -18.41 6.17
C TYR A 191 0.66 -19.11 6.76
N PRO A 192 0.39 -20.39 6.38
CA PRO A 192 -0.75 -21.10 6.89
C PRO A 192 -0.58 -21.46 8.37
N THR A 193 -1.57 -21.14 9.18
CA THR A 193 -1.58 -21.40 10.63
C THR A 193 -2.60 -22.45 11.06
N GLY A 194 -3.55 -22.75 10.20
CA GLY A 194 -4.61 -23.73 10.51
C GLY A 194 -5.66 -23.83 9.43
N ALA A 195 -6.74 -24.50 9.76
CA ALA A 195 -7.89 -24.64 8.88
C ALA A 195 -9.19 -24.69 9.68
N VAL A 196 -10.29 -24.32 9.00
CA VAL A 196 -11.64 -24.34 9.55
C VAL A 196 -12.57 -25.02 8.55
N ASP A 197 -13.31 -26.02 9.00
CA ASP A 197 -14.34 -26.67 8.19
C ASP A 197 -15.69 -26.01 8.43
N LEU A 198 -16.29 -25.47 7.35
CA LEU A 198 -17.60 -24.83 7.38
C LEU A 198 -18.54 -25.56 6.41
N ALA A 199 -19.53 -26.26 6.95
CA ALA A 199 -20.54 -26.96 6.17
C ALA A 199 -19.94 -27.81 5.01
N GLY A 200 -18.84 -28.52 5.29
CA GLY A 200 -18.17 -29.41 4.33
C GLY A 200 -17.18 -28.69 3.37
N THR A 201 -16.97 -27.40 3.54
CA THR A 201 -15.93 -26.65 2.81
C THR A 201 -14.75 -26.40 3.73
N HIS A 202 -13.56 -26.76 3.27
CA HIS A 202 -12.30 -26.57 3.99
C HIS A 202 -11.73 -25.19 3.69
N TRP A 203 -11.56 -24.37 4.73
CA TRP A 203 -10.95 -23.04 4.66
C TRP A 203 -9.57 -23.07 5.31
N VAL A 204 -8.54 -22.70 4.59
CA VAL A 204 -7.18 -22.53 5.12
C VAL A 204 -7.05 -21.13 5.71
N VAL A 205 -6.49 -21.05 6.92
CA VAL A 205 -6.25 -19.81 7.63
C VAL A 205 -4.77 -19.47 7.53
N TYR A 206 -4.50 -18.28 7.01
CA TYR A 206 -3.16 -17.68 6.93
C TYR A 206 -3.06 -16.54 7.93
N GLN A 207 -1.90 -16.38 8.52
CA GLN A 207 -1.52 -15.21 9.33
C GLN A 207 -0.48 -14.43 8.55
N GLY A 208 -0.64 -13.11 8.41
CA GLY A 208 0.41 -12.25 7.89
C GLY A 208 1.52 -12.10 8.92
N ALA A 209 2.77 -12.09 8.50
CA ALA A 209 3.85 -11.62 9.36
C ALA A 209 3.69 -10.09 9.48
N GLY A 210 3.33 -9.61 10.66
CA GLY A 210 3.16 -8.18 10.89
C GLY A 210 4.44 -7.43 10.53
N HIS A 211 4.38 -6.56 9.53
CA HIS A 211 5.47 -5.63 9.22
C HIS A 211 5.53 -4.58 10.34
N GLY A 212 6.39 -4.80 11.29
CA GLY A 212 6.60 -3.86 12.39
C GLY A 212 7.20 -4.56 13.60
N ALA A 213 8.45 -5.00 13.49
CA ALA A 213 9.27 -5.31 14.65
C ALA A 213 9.64 -4.06 15.45
N ASP A 214 8.77 -3.06 15.50
CA ASP A 214 8.81 -2.03 16.53
C ASP A 214 8.01 -2.54 17.72
N GLN A 215 8.71 -2.80 18.79
CA GLN A 215 8.30 -3.42 20.07
C GLN A 215 7.22 -2.66 20.85
N SER A 216 6.34 -1.95 20.21
CA SER A 216 5.20 -1.29 20.80
C SER A 216 3.89 -1.77 20.19
N GLY A 217 3.43 -2.97 20.63
CA GLY A 217 2.06 -3.43 20.44
C GLY A 217 1.61 -3.51 18.98
N GLY A 218 2.37 -4.22 18.12
CA GLY A 218 1.95 -4.47 16.75
C GLY A 218 0.63 -5.22 16.75
N ALA A 219 -0.43 -4.63 16.17
CA ALA A 219 -1.62 -5.38 15.85
C ALA A 219 -1.21 -6.57 14.98
N ASP A 220 -1.57 -7.77 15.39
CA ASP A 220 -1.38 -8.98 14.59
C ASP A 220 -1.93 -8.69 13.19
N ALA A 221 -1.17 -9.03 12.15
CA ALA A 221 -1.62 -8.82 10.79
C ALA A 221 -2.95 -9.54 10.60
N GLU A 222 -3.88 -8.88 9.89
CA GLU A 222 -5.22 -9.43 9.66
C GLU A 222 -5.14 -10.82 9.04
N PRO A 223 -5.89 -11.81 9.55
CA PRO A 223 -5.88 -13.16 9.00
C PRO A 223 -6.49 -13.18 7.60
N VAL A 224 -6.02 -14.10 6.77
CA VAL A 224 -6.62 -14.41 5.47
C VAL A 224 -7.19 -15.82 5.52
N TRP A 225 -8.50 -15.94 5.32
CA TRP A 225 -9.17 -17.23 5.15
C TRP A 225 -9.36 -17.48 3.67
N THR A 226 -8.89 -18.59 3.16
CA THR A 226 -8.99 -18.90 1.74
C THR A 226 -9.52 -20.30 1.49
N THR A 227 -10.26 -20.46 0.39
CA THR A 227 -10.75 -21.76 -0.10
C THR A 227 -10.94 -21.72 -1.60
N ARG A 228 -10.95 -22.89 -2.23
CA ARG A 228 -11.26 -23.06 -3.64
C ARG A 228 -12.66 -23.61 -3.82
N LEU A 229 -13.56 -22.79 -4.38
CA LEU A 229 -14.94 -23.17 -4.64
C LEU A 229 -15.10 -23.65 -6.08
N ALA A 230 -15.37 -24.95 -6.24
CA ALA A 230 -15.63 -25.54 -7.54
C ALA A 230 -17.10 -25.34 -7.97
N SER A 231 -17.32 -25.30 -9.29
CA SER A 231 -18.64 -25.29 -9.91
C SER A 231 -18.56 -25.90 -11.32
N PRO A 232 -19.69 -26.21 -11.97
CA PRO A 232 -19.69 -26.67 -13.36
C PRO A 232 -19.07 -25.66 -14.35
N ALA A 233 -19.07 -24.36 -14.00
CA ALA A 233 -18.48 -23.29 -14.80
C ALA A 233 -16.99 -23.05 -14.52
N GLY A 234 -16.38 -23.87 -13.68
CA GLY A 234 -14.97 -23.73 -13.28
C GLY A 234 -14.82 -23.58 -11.77
N ALA A 235 -13.62 -23.20 -11.35
CA ALA A 235 -13.30 -22.99 -9.94
C ALA A 235 -12.86 -21.54 -9.69
N THR A 236 -13.16 -21.05 -8.48
CA THR A 236 -12.78 -19.72 -8.00
C THR A 236 -12.02 -19.86 -6.70
N GLN A 237 -10.87 -19.25 -6.60
CA GLN A 237 -10.19 -19.06 -5.33
C GLN A 237 -10.83 -17.87 -4.63
N VAL A 238 -11.24 -18.09 -3.39
CA VAL A 238 -11.88 -17.07 -2.54
C VAL A 238 -10.97 -16.76 -1.38
N ALA A 239 -10.78 -15.48 -1.07
CA ALA A 239 -10.07 -15.05 0.13
C ALA A 239 -10.92 -14.02 0.89
N ILE A 240 -10.91 -14.12 2.21
CA ILE A 240 -11.54 -13.18 3.14
C ILE A 240 -10.46 -12.66 4.07
N THR A 241 -10.35 -11.35 4.20
CA THR A 241 -9.45 -10.68 5.16
C THR A 241 -10.15 -9.51 5.83
N GLY A 242 -9.61 -9.01 6.91
CA GLY A 242 -10.14 -7.85 7.63
C GLY A 242 -10.04 -7.99 9.14
N ALA A 243 -10.47 -6.93 9.83
CA ALA A 243 -10.39 -6.80 11.29
C ALA A 243 -11.58 -7.45 12.03
N GLY A 244 -12.38 -8.27 11.36
CA GLY A 244 -13.54 -8.92 11.93
C GLY A 244 -13.21 -10.04 12.92
N SER A 245 -14.17 -10.39 13.78
CA SER A 245 -14.06 -11.55 14.64
C SER A 245 -14.15 -12.86 13.84
N THR A 246 -13.69 -13.97 14.44
CA THR A 246 -13.81 -15.32 13.84
C THR A 246 -15.24 -15.66 13.40
N ASP A 247 -16.25 -15.22 14.14
CA ASP A 247 -17.66 -15.48 13.80
C ASP A 247 -18.11 -14.64 12.59
N GLN A 248 -17.55 -13.45 12.42
CA GLN A 248 -17.78 -12.61 11.23
C GLN A 248 -17.12 -13.24 10.00
N PHE A 249 -15.91 -13.79 10.14
CA PHE A 249 -15.28 -14.57 9.08
C PHE A 249 -16.14 -15.78 8.69
N ARG A 250 -16.62 -16.55 9.67
CA ARG A 250 -17.52 -17.69 9.43
C ARG A 250 -18.80 -17.27 8.72
N THR A 251 -19.38 -16.14 9.12
CA THR A 251 -20.60 -15.61 8.51
C THR A 251 -20.39 -15.27 7.04
N LEU A 252 -19.34 -14.49 6.72
CA LEU A 252 -19.05 -14.11 5.35
C LEU A 252 -18.64 -15.31 4.48
N ALA A 253 -17.84 -16.22 5.04
CA ALA A 253 -17.44 -17.47 4.37
C ALA A 253 -18.64 -18.35 4.03
N THR A 254 -19.51 -18.60 5.00
CA THR A 254 -20.72 -19.40 4.80
C THR A 254 -21.68 -18.74 3.81
N ALA A 255 -21.88 -17.43 3.93
CA ALA A 255 -22.73 -16.69 3.01
C ALA A 255 -22.21 -16.71 1.56
N THR A 256 -20.88 -16.76 1.38
CA THR A 256 -20.26 -16.84 0.05
C THR A 256 -20.34 -18.26 -0.53
N GLN A 257 -19.92 -19.28 0.23
CA GLN A 257 -19.85 -20.65 -0.28
C GLN A 257 -21.21 -21.27 -0.56
N SER A 258 -22.26 -20.87 0.18
CA SER A 258 -23.61 -21.40 0.02
C SER A 258 -24.32 -20.93 -1.26
N GLN A 259 -23.82 -19.88 -1.90
CA GLN A 259 -24.44 -19.33 -3.10
C GLN A 259 -23.92 -20.02 -4.37
N PRO A 260 -24.79 -20.29 -5.35
CA PRO A 260 -24.34 -20.69 -6.67
C PRO A 260 -23.61 -19.55 -7.36
N PRO A 261 -22.74 -19.84 -8.35
CA PRO A 261 -22.16 -18.81 -9.19
C PRO A 261 -23.23 -17.99 -9.91
N LEU A 262 -22.98 -16.71 -10.06
CA LEU A 262 -23.80 -15.82 -10.88
C LEU A 262 -23.73 -16.24 -12.36
N PRO A 263 -24.80 -15.99 -13.14
CA PRO A 263 -24.77 -16.28 -14.56
C PRO A 263 -23.66 -15.50 -15.27
N ALA A 264 -22.81 -16.20 -16.01
CA ALA A 264 -21.85 -15.58 -16.92
C ALA A 264 -22.50 -15.27 -18.27
N SER A 265 -21.97 -14.31 -19.02
CA SER A 265 -22.34 -14.14 -20.42
C SER A 265 -21.94 -15.40 -21.22
N ARG A 266 -22.86 -15.92 -22.02
CA ARG A 266 -22.58 -17.01 -22.98
C ARG A 266 -21.86 -16.50 -24.19
#